data_3f078bb8e37e68bd246e274b3c5e226d
#
_entry.id   3f078bb8e37e68bd246e274b3c5e226d
#
_cell.length_a   1.000
_cell.length_b   1.000
_cell.length_c   1.000
_cell.angle_alpha   90.00
_cell.angle_beta   90.00
_cell.angle_gamma   90.00
#
_symmetry.space_group_name_H-M   'P 1'
#
loop_
_entity.id
_entity.type
_entity.pdbx_description
1 polymer ?
#
loop_
_entity_poly.entity_id
_entity_poly.type
_entity_poly.pdbx_seq_one_letter_code
_entity_poly.pdbx_strand_id
1 'polypeptide(L)'
;MAHALFNQSAKSNSPLAKPTEAAGEARENQLFNEIRDVRRNVEINIGKACNNRCVFCIDGLPKREDRSYMPYEDMRRELKFWYDSGSRSVGFLGGEPTTYPWIVQSTAYARELGFTRIAIATNATKLRLRHFTDKLLDAGLTRVTISMHGHTAELEERLTRVPKVYAKKCEAIRYLVEKKKEGYLPDGLSVNIVLNGWNYRALPKMMRFFYDDLGLDDLRINFVRPEGYAEGDPEICPPFPKVVPYLIKAIALSERHWKRETFTFGGFPLCTLPPALRNNETLLKRYMGEYRDLSTDCSVRQEGDGFGIEQIEDGRSRFNWQDRKRFDLKNAPDACHTCSKVHLCEGVWRGYIDIHGDDEFTPV
;
A
#
# COMPACT_ATOMS: atom_id res chain seq x y z
N MET A 1 6.79 -44.53 -21.89
CA MET A 1 6.44 -45.03 -20.56
C MET A 1 7.28 -44.26 -19.55
N ALA A 2 6.65 -43.28 -18.89
CA ALA A 2 7.01 -42.69 -17.59
C ALA A 2 6.22 -41.38 -17.42
N HIS A 3 4.93 -41.49 -17.20
CA HIS A 3 4.09 -40.46 -16.62
C HIS A 3 3.41 -41.11 -15.43
N ALA A 4 3.89 -40.84 -14.26
CA ALA A 4 3.19 -40.94 -12.99
C ALA A 4 4.18 -40.60 -11.88
N LEU A 5 3.81 -39.64 -11.07
CA LEU A 5 4.23 -39.36 -9.69
C LEU A 5 4.55 -37.87 -9.49
N PHE A 6 3.52 -37.04 -9.51
CA PHE A 6 3.47 -35.85 -8.67
C PHE A 6 2.02 -35.66 -8.20
N ASN A 7 1.65 -36.52 -7.28
CA ASN A 7 0.48 -36.31 -6.46
C ASN A 7 1.02 -35.98 -5.05
N GLN A 8 1.45 -34.72 -4.88
CA GLN A 8 1.76 -34.21 -3.56
C GLN A 8 0.52 -33.52 -3.03
N SER A 9 0.05 -34.07 -1.93
CA SER A 9 -0.99 -33.58 -1.05
C SER A 9 -0.94 -32.05 -0.94
N ALA A 10 -1.93 -31.38 -1.52
CA ALA A 10 -2.27 -30.02 -1.16
C ALA A 10 -2.62 -30.03 0.35
N LYS A 11 -1.67 -29.61 1.20
CA LYS A 11 -1.97 -29.27 2.57
C LYS A 11 -3.02 -28.18 2.51
N SER A 12 -4.19 -28.41 3.07
CA SER A 12 -5.29 -27.46 3.10
C SER A 12 -4.91 -26.32 4.04
N ASN A 13 -4.29 -25.27 3.47
CA ASN A 13 -4.21 -23.99 4.15
C ASN A 13 -5.63 -23.43 4.20
N SER A 14 -6.35 -23.68 5.28
CA SER A 14 -7.69 -23.13 5.47
C SER A 14 -7.59 -21.62 5.61
N PRO A 15 -8.40 -20.85 4.87
CA PRO A 15 -8.53 -19.42 5.13
C PRO A 15 -9.00 -19.21 6.58
N LEU A 16 -8.61 -18.09 7.20
CA LEU A 16 -9.19 -17.69 8.48
C LEU A 16 -10.70 -17.79 8.38
N ALA A 17 -11.35 -18.46 9.35
CA ALA A 17 -12.80 -18.60 9.35
C ALA A 17 -13.45 -17.23 9.09
N LYS A 18 -14.34 -17.18 8.11
CA LYS A 18 -15.07 -15.95 7.78
C LYS A 18 -15.82 -15.51 9.04
N PRO A 19 -15.69 -14.27 9.50
CA PRO A 19 -16.44 -13.81 10.68
C PRO A 19 -17.93 -13.82 10.36
N THR A 20 -18.75 -14.08 11.38
CA THR A 20 -20.15 -13.66 11.34
C THR A 20 -20.17 -12.11 11.23
N GLU A 21 -21.18 -11.53 10.60
CA GLU A 21 -21.30 -10.08 10.42
C GLU A 21 -21.01 -9.30 11.72
N ALA A 22 -21.54 -9.76 12.87
CA ALA A 22 -21.30 -9.18 14.18
C ALA A 22 -19.83 -9.22 14.64
N ALA A 23 -19.06 -10.24 14.24
CA ALA A 23 -17.65 -10.34 14.58
C ALA A 23 -16.79 -9.45 13.66
N GLY A 24 -17.25 -9.18 12.43
CA GLY A 24 -16.65 -8.22 11.51
C GLY A 24 -16.78 -6.79 12.03
N GLU A 25 -17.99 -6.38 12.41
CA GLU A 25 -18.28 -5.05 13.00
C GLU A 25 -17.55 -4.81 14.33
N ALA A 26 -17.51 -5.80 15.23
CA ALA A 26 -16.81 -5.67 16.51
C ALA A 26 -15.30 -5.50 16.34
N ARG A 27 -14.72 -6.11 15.31
CA ARG A 27 -13.30 -6.01 15.02
C ARG A 27 -12.94 -4.72 14.30
N GLU A 28 -13.75 -4.28 13.35
CA GLU A 28 -13.63 -2.98 12.72
C GLU A 28 -13.59 -1.89 13.79
N ASN A 29 -14.51 -1.94 14.75
CA ASN A 29 -14.54 -1.03 15.89
C ASN A 29 -13.28 -1.10 16.77
N GLN A 30 -12.67 -2.26 16.96
CA GLN A 30 -11.49 -2.39 17.83
C GLN A 30 -10.20 -1.82 17.20
N LEU A 31 -10.01 -1.98 15.88
CA LEU A 31 -8.86 -1.44 15.17
C LEU A 31 -9.04 0.03 14.77
N PHE A 32 -10.28 0.48 14.51
CA PHE A 32 -10.58 1.80 13.96
C PHE A 32 -10.99 2.85 15.01
N ASN A 33 -11.45 2.46 16.19
CA ASN A 33 -11.83 3.40 17.25
C ASN A 33 -10.68 4.28 17.77
N GLU A 34 -9.44 3.98 17.40
CA GLU A 34 -8.25 4.75 17.77
C GLU A 34 -7.68 5.57 16.62
N ILE A 35 -8.29 5.51 15.44
CA ILE A 35 -7.87 6.28 14.27
C ILE A 35 -8.35 7.71 14.43
N ARG A 36 -7.44 8.67 14.31
CA ARG A 36 -7.77 10.10 14.38
C ARG A 36 -8.62 10.59 13.20
N ASP A 37 -8.58 9.89 12.08
CA ASP A 37 -9.34 10.21 10.88
C ASP A 37 -10.45 9.17 10.69
N VAL A 38 -11.68 9.59 10.95
CA VAL A 38 -12.89 8.75 10.86
C VAL A 38 -13.57 8.84 9.48
N ARG A 39 -12.95 9.52 8.52
CA ARG A 39 -13.51 9.64 7.17
C ARG A 39 -13.47 8.27 6.47
N ARG A 40 -14.60 7.82 5.98
CA ARG A 40 -14.65 6.66 5.10
C ARG A 40 -13.88 6.97 3.83
N ASN A 41 -12.88 6.15 3.51
CA ASN A 41 -12.00 6.32 2.37
C ASN A 41 -12.41 5.38 1.23
N VAL A 42 -12.29 5.87 0.00
CA VAL A 42 -12.37 5.03 -1.19
C VAL A 42 -11.11 5.20 -2.04
N GLU A 43 -10.62 4.10 -2.57
CA GLU A 43 -9.55 4.07 -3.56
C GLU A 43 -10.08 3.65 -4.91
N ILE A 44 -9.96 4.54 -5.91
CA ILE A 44 -10.43 4.31 -7.26
C ILE A 44 -9.23 4.04 -8.17
N ASN A 45 -9.19 2.84 -8.75
CA ASN A 45 -8.19 2.48 -9.75
C ASN A 45 -8.54 3.09 -11.11
N ILE A 46 -7.64 3.92 -11.63
CA ILE A 46 -7.83 4.66 -12.89
C ILE A 46 -7.43 3.88 -14.14
N GLY A 47 -6.89 2.68 -13.98
CA GLY A 47 -6.39 1.82 -15.05
C GLY A 47 -4.98 1.32 -14.80
N LYS A 48 -4.42 0.59 -15.76
CA LYS A 48 -3.11 -0.09 -15.64
C LYS A 48 -1.95 0.69 -16.30
N ALA A 49 -2.21 1.79 -17.00
CA ALA A 49 -1.16 2.55 -17.67
C ALA A 49 -0.16 3.14 -16.66
N CYS A 50 1.12 2.84 -16.84
CA CYS A 50 2.20 3.31 -15.99
C CYS A 50 3.46 3.59 -16.83
N ASN A 51 4.23 4.61 -16.42
CA ASN A 51 5.52 4.95 -17.00
C ASN A 51 6.71 4.34 -16.24
N ASN A 52 6.47 3.58 -15.15
CA ASN A 52 7.45 2.74 -14.48
C ASN A 52 7.23 1.25 -14.81
N ARG A 53 8.23 0.40 -14.44
CA ARG A 53 8.24 -1.05 -14.68
C ARG A 53 8.79 -1.78 -13.45
N CYS A 54 8.31 -1.41 -12.27
CA CYS A 54 8.86 -1.86 -10.99
C CYS A 54 8.91 -3.38 -10.89
N VAL A 55 10.03 -3.91 -10.36
CA VAL A 55 10.28 -5.35 -10.20
C VAL A 55 9.30 -6.08 -9.27
N PHE A 56 8.57 -5.32 -8.46
CA PHE A 56 7.60 -5.81 -7.48
C PHE A 56 6.17 -5.34 -7.79
N CYS A 57 5.89 -4.91 -9.04
CA CYS A 57 4.56 -4.41 -9.39
C CYS A 57 3.53 -5.54 -9.35
N ILE A 58 2.48 -5.35 -8.56
CA ILE A 58 1.39 -6.34 -8.39
C ILE A 58 0.55 -6.51 -9.66
N ASP A 59 0.41 -5.43 -10.47
CA ASP A 59 -0.30 -5.50 -11.75
C ASP A 59 0.55 -6.15 -12.86
N GLY A 60 1.82 -6.44 -12.57
CA GLY A 60 2.76 -6.87 -13.58
C GLY A 60 3.09 -5.79 -14.62
N LEU A 61 3.83 -6.14 -15.70
CA LEU A 61 3.93 -5.24 -16.86
C LEU A 61 2.58 -5.27 -17.60
N PRO A 62 1.88 -4.16 -17.67
CA PRO A 62 0.74 -4.12 -18.56
C PRO A 62 1.25 -4.46 -19.97
N LYS A 63 0.68 -5.48 -20.58
CA LYS A 63 0.82 -5.71 -22.02
C LYS A 63 0.48 -4.39 -22.71
N ARG A 64 1.02 -4.12 -23.88
CA ARG A 64 0.73 -2.87 -24.61
C ARG A 64 -0.77 -2.61 -24.74
N GLU A 65 -1.55 -3.66 -24.81
CA GLU A 65 -3.00 -3.69 -24.93
C GLU A 65 -3.73 -3.30 -23.62
N ASP A 66 -3.09 -3.54 -22.47
CA ASP A 66 -3.67 -3.29 -21.13
C ASP A 66 -3.38 -1.88 -20.58
N ARG A 67 -2.84 -0.98 -21.40
CA ARG A 67 -2.60 0.43 -21.02
C ARG A 67 -3.87 1.28 -21.11
N SER A 68 -4.99 0.68 -20.76
CA SER A 68 -6.27 1.38 -20.75
C SER A 68 -6.39 2.27 -19.53
N TYR A 69 -7.07 3.37 -19.71
CA TYR A 69 -7.54 4.24 -18.65
C TYR A 69 -9.04 4.04 -18.46
N MET A 70 -9.50 4.28 -17.24
CA MET A 70 -10.91 4.42 -16.95
C MET A 70 -11.50 5.57 -17.75
N PRO A 71 -12.62 5.42 -18.47
CA PRO A 71 -13.30 6.53 -19.11
C PRO A 71 -13.68 7.62 -18.09
N TYR A 72 -13.65 8.89 -18.50
CA TYR A 72 -13.92 9.99 -17.56
C TYR A 72 -15.33 9.97 -17.00
N GLU A 73 -16.32 9.57 -17.79
CA GLU A 73 -17.70 9.47 -17.33
C GLU A 73 -17.88 8.35 -16.28
N ASP A 74 -17.13 7.25 -16.41
CA ASP A 74 -17.11 6.19 -15.41
C ASP A 74 -16.47 6.68 -14.10
N MET A 75 -15.40 7.46 -14.19
CA MET A 75 -14.79 8.13 -13.04
C MET A 75 -15.78 9.05 -12.33
N ARG A 76 -16.55 9.83 -13.08
CA ARG A 76 -17.57 10.70 -12.49
C ARG A 76 -18.67 9.91 -11.77
N ARG A 77 -19.13 8.80 -12.38
CA ARG A 77 -20.14 7.94 -11.77
C ARG A 77 -19.63 7.32 -10.47
N GLU A 78 -18.40 6.80 -10.47
CA GLU A 78 -17.77 6.23 -9.28
C GLU A 78 -17.61 7.27 -8.16
N LEU A 79 -17.08 8.45 -8.46
CA LEU A 79 -16.94 9.52 -7.48
C LEU A 79 -18.28 9.89 -6.85
N LYS A 80 -19.33 10.05 -7.70
CA LYS A 80 -20.67 10.39 -7.22
C LYS A 80 -21.26 9.25 -6.35
N PHE A 81 -21.14 8.00 -6.79
CA PHE A 81 -21.62 6.84 -6.03
C PHE A 81 -21.01 6.79 -4.63
N TRP A 82 -19.69 6.91 -4.53
CA TRP A 82 -19.00 6.83 -3.25
C TRP A 82 -19.29 8.03 -2.35
N TYR A 83 -19.45 9.22 -2.94
CA TYR A 83 -19.84 10.41 -2.17
C TYR A 83 -21.26 10.23 -1.59
N ASP A 84 -22.22 9.78 -2.40
CA ASP A 84 -23.59 9.52 -1.99
C ASP A 84 -23.67 8.39 -0.93
N SER A 85 -22.75 7.41 -1.00
CA SER A 85 -22.58 6.33 -0.01
C SER A 85 -21.89 6.78 1.28
N GLY A 86 -21.59 8.06 1.44
CA GLY A 86 -21.04 8.64 2.68
C GLY A 86 -19.52 8.79 2.72
N SER A 87 -18.77 8.39 1.67
CA SER A 87 -17.33 8.64 1.62
C SER A 87 -17.01 10.13 1.55
N ARG A 88 -15.98 10.58 2.26
CA ARG A 88 -15.48 11.96 2.26
C ARG A 88 -13.98 12.04 1.98
N SER A 89 -13.37 10.90 1.81
CA SER A 89 -11.97 10.73 1.41
C SER A 89 -11.92 9.89 0.13
N VAL A 90 -11.15 10.33 -0.86
CA VAL A 90 -10.90 9.57 -2.09
C VAL A 90 -9.42 9.55 -2.42
N GLY A 91 -8.93 8.40 -2.86
CA GLY A 91 -7.57 8.21 -3.40
C GLY A 91 -7.62 7.72 -4.84
N PHE A 92 -6.86 8.37 -5.72
CA PHE A 92 -6.64 7.88 -7.07
C PHE A 92 -5.37 7.03 -7.11
N LEU A 93 -5.50 5.79 -7.58
CA LEU A 93 -4.41 4.85 -7.73
C LEU A 93 -4.57 4.01 -9.01
N GLY A 94 -3.76 3.00 -9.18
CA GLY A 94 -3.71 2.15 -10.36
C GLY A 94 -2.31 2.14 -10.94
N GLY A 95 -2.14 2.15 -12.26
CA GLY A 95 -0.82 2.23 -12.87
C GLY A 95 -0.03 3.46 -12.42
N GLU A 96 -0.20 4.60 -13.08
CA GLU A 96 0.35 5.89 -12.63
C GLU A 96 -0.71 7.00 -12.80
N PRO A 97 -1.30 7.49 -11.71
CA PRO A 97 -2.39 8.47 -11.77
C PRO A 97 -2.04 9.77 -12.50
N THR A 98 -0.79 10.23 -12.42
CA THR A 98 -0.39 11.46 -13.10
C THR A 98 -0.32 11.33 -14.62
N THR A 99 -0.38 10.11 -15.16
CA THR A 99 -0.49 9.87 -16.61
C THR A 99 -1.93 9.84 -17.11
N TYR A 100 -2.90 9.71 -16.19
CA TYR A 100 -4.33 9.73 -16.52
C TYR A 100 -4.73 11.08 -17.13
N PRO A 101 -5.31 11.12 -18.34
CA PRO A 101 -5.58 12.37 -19.04
C PRO A 101 -6.48 13.32 -18.27
N TRP A 102 -7.40 12.80 -17.49
CA TRP A 102 -8.42 13.57 -16.76
C TRP A 102 -8.17 13.69 -15.27
N ILE A 103 -6.93 13.45 -14.78
CA ILE A 103 -6.64 13.47 -13.34
C ILE A 103 -6.94 14.82 -12.69
N VAL A 104 -6.66 15.93 -13.38
CA VAL A 104 -6.96 17.29 -12.88
C VAL A 104 -8.46 17.50 -12.80
N GLN A 105 -9.20 17.15 -13.85
CA GLN A 105 -10.66 17.24 -13.88
C GLN A 105 -11.32 16.35 -12.83
N SER A 106 -10.81 15.12 -12.64
CA SER A 106 -11.31 14.19 -11.62
C SER A 106 -11.08 14.72 -10.21
N THR A 107 -9.92 15.34 -9.96
CA THR A 107 -9.60 16.01 -8.69
C THR A 107 -10.55 17.19 -8.44
N ALA A 108 -10.78 18.05 -9.44
CA ALA A 108 -11.70 19.16 -9.33
C ALA A 108 -13.15 18.70 -9.08
N TYR A 109 -13.59 17.67 -9.80
CA TYR A 109 -14.94 17.11 -9.61
C TYR A 109 -15.13 16.47 -8.24
N ALA A 110 -14.11 15.76 -7.72
CA ALA A 110 -14.17 15.24 -6.36
C ALA A 110 -14.32 16.37 -5.32
N ARG A 111 -13.59 17.48 -5.49
CA ARG A 111 -13.74 18.67 -4.64
C ARG A 111 -15.13 19.30 -4.78
N GLU A 112 -15.66 19.42 -5.99
CA GLU A 112 -16.99 19.95 -6.26
C GLU A 112 -18.09 19.12 -5.57
N LEU A 113 -17.98 17.80 -5.59
CA LEU A 113 -18.87 16.89 -4.86
C LEU A 113 -18.81 17.09 -3.34
N GLY A 114 -17.69 17.56 -2.78
CA GLY A 114 -17.51 17.79 -1.36
C GLY A 114 -16.61 16.77 -0.66
N PHE A 115 -15.78 16.03 -1.39
CA PHE A 115 -14.71 15.27 -0.76
C PHE A 115 -13.74 16.23 -0.05
N THR A 116 -13.48 15.95 1.23
CA THR A 116 -12.61 16.79 2.07
C THR A 116 -11.16 16.33 2.05
N ARG A 117 -10.90 15.06 1.69
CA ARG A 117 -9.57 14.52 1.47
C ARG A 117 -9.51 13.92 0.07
N ILE A 118 -8.62 14.46 -0.76
CA ILE A 118 -8.41 14.02 -2.14
C ILE A 118 -6.92 13.68 -2.29
N ALA A 119 -6.63 12.40 -2.53
CA ALA A 119 -5.28 11.85 -2.49
C ALA A 119 -4.87 11.23 -3.83
N ILE A 120 -3.57 11.22 -4.12
CA ILE A 120 -2.99 10.38 -5.18
C ILE A 120 -1.86 9.52 -4.62
N ALA A 121 -1.77 8.26 -5.09
CA ALA A 121 -0.60 7.42 -4.93
C ALA A 121 0.16 7.38 -6.26
N THR A 122 1.37 7.93 -6.32
CA THR A 122 2.07 8.23 -7.58
C THR A 122 3.56 7.92 -7.51
N ASN A 123 4.15 7.59 -8.64
CA ASN A 123 5.61 7.54 -8.76
C ASN A 123 6.27 8.94 -8.86
N ALA A 124 5.48 9.99 -8.84
CA ALA A 124 5.84 11.41 -8.82
C ALA A 124 6.67 11.93 -10.00
N THR A 125 7.00 11.12 -11.00
CA THR A 125 7.90 11.55 -12.09
C THR A 125 7.35 12.74 -12.89
N LYS A 126 6.02 12.84 -13.04
CA LYS A 126 5.37 13.97 -13.73
C LYS A 126 5.19 15.17 -12.82
N LEU A 127 5.18 14.98 -11.47
CA LEU A 127 5.03 16.07 -10.52
C LEU A 127 6.24 17.03 -10.45
N ARG A 128 7.38 16.68 -11.07
CA ARG A 128 8.48 17.62 -11.30
C ARG A 128 8.07 18.81 -12.22
N LEU A 129 7.05 18.63 -13.03
CA LEU A 129 6.52 19.69 -13.91
C LEU A 129 5.64 20.63 -13.08
N ARG A 130 6.22 21.73 -12.59
CA ARG A 130 5.59 22.67 -11.65
C ARG A 130 4.19 23.07 -12.07
N HIS A 131 4.02 23.52 -13.34
CA HIS A 131 2.71 23.91 -13.85
C HIS A 131 1.64 22.81 -13.78
N PHE A 132 2.03 21.54 -13.99
CA PHE A 132 1.10 20.42 -13.84
C PHE A 132 0.76 20.17 -12.37
N THR A 133 1.74 20.26 -11.49
CA THR A 133 1.57 20.07 -10.05
C THR A 133 0.70 21.16 -9.46
N ASP A 134 0.94 22.42 -9.82
CA ASP A 134 0.12 23.56 -9.39
C ASP A 134 -1.35 23.39 -9.81
N LYS A 135 -1.60 22.98 -11.06
CA LYS A 135 -2.97 22.65 -11.50
C LYS A 135 -3.66 21.58 -10.66
N LEU A 136 -2.93 20.55 -10.23
CA LEU A 136 -3.50 19.52 -9.36
C LEU A 136 -3.79 20.04 -7.95
N LEU A 137 -2.89 20.84 -7.39
CA LEU A 137 -3.06 21.47 -6.09
C LEU A 137 -4.25 22.45 -6.09
N ASP A 138 -4.34 23.29 -7.11
CA ASP A 138 -5.44 24.25 -7.30
C ASP A 138 -6.79 23.55 -7.53
N ALA A 139 -6.78 22.37 -8.18
CA ALA A 139 -7.96 21.53 -8.34
C ALA A 139 -8.48 20.93 -7.02
N GLY A 140 -7.67 20.98 -5.95
CA GLY A 140 -8.09 20.52 -4.61
C GLY A 140 -7.41 19.26 -4.13
N LEU A 141 -6.26 18.88 -4.69
CA LEU A 141 -5.46 17.78 -4.16
C LEU A 141 -4.96 18.12 -2.76
N THR A 142 -5.29 17.26 -1.77
CA THR A 142 -4.96 17.50 -0.36
C THR A 142 -3.88 16.56 0.18
N ARG A 143 -3.59 15.44 -0.51
CA ARG A 143 -2.58 14.46 -0.10
C ARG A 143 -1.85 13.86 -1.29
N VAL A 144 -0.55 13.68 -1.13
CA VAL A 144 0.29 12.92 -2.06
C VAL A 144 1.05 11.82 -1.32
N THR A 145 0.94 10.59 -1.82
CA THR A 145 1.78 9.46 -1.40
C THR A 145 2.70 9.10 -2.56
N ILE A 146 4.00 9.28 -2.35
CA ILE A 146 5.01 9.06 -3.39
C ILE A 146 5.59 7.66 -3.29
N SER A 147 5.54 6.91 -4.37
CA SER A 147 6.23 5.63 -4.49
C SER A 147 7.70 5.85 -4.84
N MET A 148 8.59 5.75 -3.83
CA MET A 148 10.03 5.79 -4.01
C MET A 148 10.69 4.77 -3.08
N HIS A 149 11.60 3.95 -3.61
CA HIS A 149 12.03 2.70 -2.99
C HIS A 149 13.55 2.60 -2.82
N GLY A 150 14.28 3.63 -3.23
CA GLY A 150 15.74 3.74 -3.15
C GLY A 150 16.20 5.16 -2.79
N HIS A 151 17.32 5.25 -2.09
CA HIS A 151 17.97 6.52 -1.69
C HIS A 151 19.12 6.91 -2.64
N THR A 152 19.40 6.10 -3.63
CA THR A 152 20.40 6.37 -4.67
C THR A 152 19.80 6.12 -6.05
N ALA A 153 20.37 6.74 -7.07
CA ALA A 153 19.95 6.54 -8.46
C ALA A 153 20.05 5.07 -8.86
N GLU A 154 21.16 4.41 -8.52
CA GLU A 154 21.38 3.00 -8.84
C GLU A 154 20.27 2.11 -8.28
N LEU A 155 19.93 2.26 -7.01
CA LEU A 155 18.90 1.43 -6.36
C LEU A 155 17.50 1.73 -6.90
N GLU A 156 17.12 3.00 -7.01
CA GLU A 156 15.79 3.40 -7.45
C GLU A 156 15.55 3.01 -8.91
N GLU A 157 16.53 3.25 -9.79
CA GLU A 157 16.43 2.95 -11.22
C GLU A 157 16.46 1.45 -11.50
N ARG A 158 17.21 0.67 -10.70
CA ARG A 158 17.18 -0.78 -10.73
C ARG A 158 15.80 -1.31 -10.33
N LEU A 159 15.21 -0.80 -9.26
CA LEU A 159 13.90 -1.24 -8.75
C LEU A 159 12.76 -0.88 -9.70
N THR A 160 12.80 0.30 -10.30
CA THR A 160 11.75 0.79 -11.20
C THR A 160 11.97 0.41 -12.66
N ARG A 161 13.17 -0.08 -13.03
CA ARG A 161 13.59 -0.38 -14.40
C ARG A 161 13.43 0.82 -15.36
N VAL A 162 13.61 2.03 -14.84
CA VAL A 162 13.51 3.27 -15.62
C VAL A 162 14.71 4.17 -15.33
N PRO A 163 15.53 4.50 -16.36
CA PRO A 163 16.68 5.36 -16.18
C PRO A 163 16.28 6.81 -15.88
N LYS A 164 17.12 7.51 -15.12
CA LYS A 164 16.95 8.92 -14.75
C LYS A 164 15.64 9.21 -13.99
N VAL A 165 15.01 8.20 -13.41
CA VAL A 165 13.76 8.37 -12.63
C VAL A 165 14.06 8.96 -11.26
N TYR A 166 15.18 8.60 -10.65
CA TYR A 166 15.60 9.08 -9.33
C TYR A 166 15.64 10.60 -9.24
N ALA A 167 16.37 11.24 -10.16
CA ALA A 167 16.48 12.70 -10.19
C ALA A 167 15.13 13.39 -10.32
N LYS A 168 14.25 12.86 -11.20
CA LYS A 168 12.89 13.39 -11.39
C LYS A 168 12.04 13.31 -10.13
N LYS A 169 12.13 12.20 -9.38
CA LYS A 169 11.42 12.03 -8.10
C LYS A 169 11.95 12.98 -7.04
N CYS A 170 13.28 13.12 -6.91
CA CYS A 170 13.89 14.06 -5.97
C CYS A 170 13.46 15.52 -6.25
N GLU A 171 13.42 15.92 -7.52
CA GLU A 171 12.94 17.24 -7.94
C GLU A 171 11.47 17.45 -7.53
N ALA A 172 10.61 16.48 -7.82
CA ALA A 172 9.20 16.52 -7.45
C ALA A 172 8.98 16.58 -5.94
N ILE A 173 9.73 15.78 -5.17
CA ILE A 173 9.61 15.76 -3.70
C ILE A 173 9.98 17.11 -3.11
N ARG A 174 11.12 17.70 -3.52
CA ARG A 174 11.53 19.02 -3.02
C ARG A 174 10.48 20.08 -3.32
N TYR A 175 9.92 20.08 -4.52
CA TYR A 175 8.86 21.01 -4.88
C TYR A 175 7.59 20.81 -4.05
N LEU A 176 7.16 19.56 -3.82
CA LEU A 176 6.01 19.27 -2.98
C LEU A 176 6.23 19.60 -1.50
N VAL A 177 7.45 19.44 -0.99
CA VAL A 177 7.81 19.88 0.37
C VAL A 177 7.72 21.40 0.50
N GLU A 178 8.16 22.17 -0.52
CA GLU A 178 7.97 23.61 -0.56
C GLU A 178 6.47 23.97 -0.55
N LYS A 179 5.66 23.34 -1.40
CA LYS A 179 4.22 23.55 -1.47
C LYS A 179 3.51 23.19 -0.16
N LYS A 180 3.91 22.13 0.50
CA LYS A 180 3.39 21.80 1.83
C LYS A 180 3.66 22.87 2.86
N LYS A 181 4.85 23.51 2.85
CA LYS A 181 5.18 24.65 3.72
C LYS A 181 4.37 25.90 3.40
N GLU A 182 3.94 26.06 2.15
CA GLU A 182 3.04 27.14 1.71
C GLU A 182 1.57 26.91 2.10
N GLY A 183 1.25 25.76 2.74
CA GLY A 183 -0.10 25.43 3.19
C GLY A 183 -0.90 24.51 2.27
N TYR A 184 -0.32 24.11 1.13
CA TYR A 184 -0.89 23.02 0.32
C TYR A 184 -0.71 21.66 1.01
N LEU A 185 -1.47 20.66 0.57
CA LEU A 185 -1.42 19.29 1.09
C LEU A 185 -1.70 19.18 2.60
N PRO A 186 -2.83 19.71 3.10
CA PRO A 186 -3.16 19.68 4.52
C PRO A 186 -3.31 18.25 5.08
N ASP A 187 -3.66 17.27 4.25
CA ASP A 187 -3.74 15.86 4.65
C ASP A 187 -2.39 15.11 4.52
N GLY A 188 -1.33 15.78 4.08
CA GLY A 188 0.04 15.31 4.17
C GLY A 188 0.71 14.95 2.84
N LEU A 189 2.02 14.80 2.95
CA LEU A 189 2.94 14.33 1.92
C LEU A 189 3.75 13.18 2.50
N SER A 190 3.67 12.01 1.91
CA SER A 190 4.38 10.82 2.39
C SER A 190 5.13 10.11 1.28
N VAL A 191 6.15 9.34 1.67
CA VAL A 191 6.76 8.32 0.79
C VAL A 191 6.31 6.95 1.22
N ASN A 192 5.90 6.14 0.25
CA ASN A 192 5.63 4.72 0.43
C ASN A 192 6.78 3.91 -0.16
N ILE A 193 7.39 3.06 0.67
CA ILE A 193 8.49 2.17 0.32
C ILE A 193 7.96 0.75 0.29
N VAL A 194 8.02 0.08 -0.85
CA VAL A 194 7.88 -1.37 -0.92
C VAL A 194 9.21 -1.98 -0.50
N LEU A 195 9.27 -2.51 0.72
CA LEU A 195 10.46 -3.15 1.28
C LEU A 195 10.60 -4.55 0.71
N ASN A 196 11.71 -4.81 0.03
CA ASN A 196 11.95 -6.03 -0.74
C ASN A 196 13.41 -6.49 -0.60
N GLY A 197 13.76 -7.61 -1.22
CA GLY A 197 15.08 -8.20 -1.10
C GLY A 197 16.25 -7.33 -1.57
N TRP A 198 15.98 -6.37 -2.45
CA TRP A 198 17.04 -5.49 -2.98
C TRP A 198 17.25 -4.22 -2.17
N ASN A 199 16.28 -3.80 -1.34
CA ASN A 199 16.38 -2.52 -0.61
C ASN A 199 16.34 -2.62 0.92
N TYR A 200 15.90 -3.75 1.52
CA TYR A 200 15.71 -3.82 2.97
C TYR A 200 16.96 -3.47 3.79
N ARG A 201 18.16 -3.83 3.30
CA ARG A 201 19.42 -3.49 3.97
C ARG A 201 19.71 -2.00 3.97
N ALA A 202 19.17 -1.29 2.98
CA ALA A 202 19.35 0.15 2.84
C ALA A 202 18.36 0.98 3.68
N LEU A 203 17.38 0.35 4.34
CA LEU A 203 16.31 1.03 5.07
C LEU A 203 16.79 2.13 6.01
N PRO A 204 17.83 1.94 6.86
CA PRO A 204 18.35 3.02 7.71
C PRO A 204 18.92 4.22 6.93
N LYS A 205 19.51 3.97 5.76
CA LYS A 205 20.02 5.03 4.87
C LYS A 205 18.88 5.75 4.16
N MET A 206 17.85 5.01 3.75
CA MET A 206 16.64 5.59 3.14
C MET A 206 15.93 6.52 4.11
N MET A 207 15.85 6.19 5.40
CA MET A 207 15.24 7.07 6.40
C MET A 207 15.96 8.41 6.49
N ARG A 208 17.30 8.41 6.59
CA ARG A 208 18.10 9.65 6.58
C ARG A 208 17.84 10.46 5.32
N PHE A 209 17.92 9.81 4.17
CA PHE A 209 17.72 10.45 2.89
C PHE A 209 16.34 11.13 2.80
N PHE A 210 15.27 10.45 3.22
CA PHE A 210 13.94 11.02 3.12
C PHE A 210 13.67 12.10 4.18
N TYR A 211 14.09 11.91 5.42
CA TYR A 211 13.87 12.89 6.48
C TYR A 211 14.86 14.05 6.40
N ASP A 212 16.17 13.77 6.37
CA ASP A 212 17.18 14.79 6.53
C ASP A 212 17.51 15.50 5.20
N ASP A 213 17.64 14.73 4.08
CA ASP A 213 18.09 15.31 2.79
C ASP A 213 16.92 15.86 1.95
N LEU A 214 15.73 15.25 2.04
CA LEU A 214 14.55 15.66 1.29
C LEU A 214 13.51 16.42 2.14
N GLY A 215 13.60 16.40 3.46
CA GLY A 215 12.73 17.14 4.36
C GLY A 215 11.30 16.63 4.46
N LEU A 216 11.10 15.32 4.22
CA LEU A 216 9.82 14.66 4.44
C LEU A 216 9.61 14.39 5.94
N ASP A 217 8.37 14.18 6.34
CA ASP A 217 7.96 13.91 7.71
C ASP A 217 7.04 12.70 7.88
N ASP A 218 6.72 11.99 6.78
CA ASP A 218 5.86 10.80 6.78
C ASP A 218 6.45 9.72 5.86
N LEU A 219 6.95 8.62 6.46
CA LEU A 219 7.43 7.44 5.76
C LEU A 219 6.55 6.23 6.06
N ARG A 220 6.14 5.55 5.00
CA ARG A 220 5.35 4.32 5.06
C ARG A 220 6.14 3.19 4.42
N ILE A 221 6.28 2.10 5.13
CA ILE A 221 6.99 0.92 4.66
C ILE A 221 6.01 -0.22 4.61
N ASN A 222 5.88 -0.83 3.44
CA ASN A 222 5.12 -2.05 3.29
C ASN A 222 6.05 -3.17 2.82
N PHE A 223 6.02 -4.30 3.51
CA PHE A 223 6.69 -5.49 3.02
C PHE A 223 6.14 -5.86 1.64
N VAL A 224 7.01 -6.30 0.76
CA VAL A 224 6.63 -6.65 -0.60
C VAL A 224 5.51 -7.69 -0.60
N ARG A 225 4.53 -7.45 -1.44
CA ARG A 225 3.45 -8.39 -1.70
C ARG A 225 3.91 -9.33 -2.83
N PRO A 226 3.99 -10.64 -2.58
CA PRO A 226 4.51 -11.60 -3.55
C PRO A 226 3.44 -11.98 -4.59
N GLU A 227 3.08 -11.00 -5.39
CA GLU A 227 2.11 -11.08 -6.48
C GLU A 227 2.65 -10.34 -7.71
N GLY A 228 2.12 -10.63 -8.88
CA GLY A 228 2.55 -10.01 -10.13
C GLY A 228 4.00 -10.32 -10.45
N TYR A 229 4.87 -9.30 -10.50
CA TYR A 229 6.30 -9.53 -10.79
C TYR A 229 7.11 -10.10 -9.62
N ALA A 230 6.61 -10.03 -8.41
CA ALA A 230 7.26 -10.60 -7.24
C ALA A 230 6.77 -12.02 -6.94
N GLU A 231 5.81 -12.54 -7.72
CA GLU A 231 5.26 -13.88 -7.56
C GLU A 231 6.36 -14.93 -7.79
N GLY A 232 6.51 -15.86 -6.83
CA GLY A 232 7.50 -16.93 -6.92
C GLY A 232 8.97 -16.50 -6.85
N ASP A 233 9.27 -15.20 -6.62
CA ASP A 233 10.65 -14.68 -6.64
C ASP A 233 11.20 -14.46 -5.21
N PRO A 234 12.05 -15.38 -4.68
CA PRO A 234 12.65 -15.25 -3.34
C PRO A 234 13.71 -14.14 -3.25
N GLU A 235 14.24 -13.63 -4.37
CA GLU A 235 15.16 -12.50 -4.36
C GLU A 235 14.42 -11.19 -4.12
N ILE A 236 13.21 -11.07 -4.62
CA ILE A 236 12.36 -9.90 -4.42
C ILE A 236 11.58 -10.03 -3.11
N CYS A 237 11.08 -11.22 -2.77
CA CYS A 237 10.36 -11.51 -1.54
C CYS A 237 11.27 -12.27 -0.55
N PRO A 238 12.09 -11.58 0.26
CA PRO A 238 13.02 -12.23 1.20
C PRO A 238 12.28 -12.77 2.43
N PRO A 239 12.81 -13.80 3.12
CA PRO A 239 12.22 -14.29 4.37
C PRO A 239 12.27 -13.23 5.49
N PHE A 240 11.23 -13.18 6.33
CA PHE A 240 11.11 -12.21 7.42
C PHE A 240 12.32 -12.14 8.34
N PRO A 241 12.96 -13.26 8.76
CA PRO A 241 14.13 -13.22 9.62
C PRO A 241 15.30 -12.40 9.07
N LYS A 242 15.42 -12.27 7.73
CA LYS A 242 16.44 -11.41 7.12
C LYS A 242 16.08 -9.92 7.18
N VAL A 243 14.79 -9.59 7.16
CA VAL A 243 14.28 -8.21 7.04
C VAL A 243 14.02 -7.57 8.39
N VAL A 244 13.45 -8.30 9.33
CA VAL A 244 13.05 -7.81 10.65
C VAL A 244 14.19 -7.11 11.41
N PRO A 245 15.45 -7.59 11.42
CA PRO A 245 16.54 -6.85 12.09
C PRO A 245 16.73 -5.41 11.57
N TYR A 246 16.51 -5.17 10.27
CA TYR A 246 16.61 -3.85 9.68
C TYR A 246 15.40 -2.98 10.00
N LEU A 247 14.21 -3.58 10.09
CA LEU A 247 13.00 -2.90 10.57
C LEU A 247 13.17 -2.44 12.03
N ILE A 248 13.66 -3.32 12.92
CA ILE A 248 13.93 -2.96 14.32
C ILE A 248 14.96 -1.84 14.42
N LYS A 249 16.02 -1.91 13.61
CA LYS A 249 17.01 -0.82 13.53
C LYS A 249 16.38 0.50 13.07
N ALA A 250 15.46 0.43 12.11
CA ALA A 250 14.73 1.61 11.63
C ALA A 250 13.84 2.21 12.74
N ILE A 251 13.12 1.39 13.49
CA ILE A 251 12.32 1.83 14.65
C ILE A 251 13.21 2.49 15.71
N ALA A 252 14.35 1.86 16.06
CA ALA A 252 15.28 2.42 17.02
C ALA A 252 15.88 3.77 16.57
N LEU A 253 16.15 3.94 15.28
CA LEU A 253 16.60 5.21 14.73
C LEU A 253 15.50 6.27 14.76
N SER A 254 14.25 5.88 14.43
CA SER A 254 13.09 6.77 14.53
C SER A 254 12.88 7.28 15.95
N GLU A 255 12.93 6.41 16.97
CA GLU A 255 12.82 6.80 18.37
C GLU A 255 13.95 7.76 18.80
N ARG A 256 15.14 7.60 18.24
CA ARG A 256 16.31 8.39 18.63
C ARG A 256 16.41 9.75 17.91
N HIS A 257 16.10 9.79 16.61
CA HIS A 257 16.42 10.93 15.77
C HIS A 257 15.17 11.63 15.19
N TRP A 258 14.08 10.88 14.91
CA TRP A 258 12.91 11.39 14.20
C TRP A 258 11.61 11.09 14.97
N LYS A 259 11.61 11.40 16.25
CA LYS A 259 10.50 11.09 17.16
C LYS A 259 9.22 11.85 16.84
N ARG A 260 9.33 12.98 16.14
CA ARG A 260 8.19 13.83 15.75
C ARG A 260 7.63 13.46 14.38
N GLU A 261 8.44 12.82 13.56
CA GLU A 261 8.09 12.37 12.22
C GLU A 261 7.26 11.08 12.29
N THR A 262 6.46 10.85 11.26
CA THR A 262 5.69 9.64 11.12
C THR A 262 6.52 8.57 10.42
N PHE A 263 6.62 7.39 11.06
CA PHE A 263 7.18 6.18 10.48
C PHE A 263 6.20 5.05 10.72
N THR A 264 5.75 4.37 9.65
CA THR A 264 4.89 3.20 9.79
C THR A 264 5.39 2.05 8.95
N PHE A 265 5.13 0.83 9.42
CA PHE A 265 5.37 -0.39 8.67
C PHE A 265 4.10 -1.24 8.59
N GLY A 266 3.95 -2.02 7.53
CA GLY A 266 2.85 -2.95 7.33
C GLY A 266 3.28 -4.22 6.62
N GLY A 267 2.42 -5.25 6.68
CA GLY A 267 2.64 -6.54 6.02
C GLY A 267 3.57 -7.50 6.76
N PHE A 268 3.82 -7.29 8.05
CA PHE A 268 4.62 -8.19 8.90
C PHE A 268 3.72 -8.94 9.86
N PRO A 269 3.68 -10.30 9.83
CA PRO A 269 2.97 -11.08 10.83
C PRO A 269 3.54 -10.82 12.24
N LEU A 270 2.69 -10.69 13.26
CA LEU A 270 3.13 -10.32 14.61
C LEU A 270 4.13 -11.32 15.22
N CYS A 271 4.02 -12.61 14.90
CA CYS A 271 4.95 -13.64 15.38
C CYS A 271 6.39 -13.45 14.85
N THR A 272 6.58 -12.80 13.71
CA THR A 272 7.92 -12.51 13.16
C THR A 272 8.61 -11.34 13.84
N LEU A 273 7.87 -10.53 14.62
CA LEU A 273 8.41 -9.40 15.36
C LEU A 273 8.95 -9.85 16.72
N PRO A 274 10.04 -9.25 17.22
CA PRO A 274 10.58 -9.60 18.53
C PRO A 274 9.59 -9.29 19.67
N PRO A 275 9.63 -10.04 20.78
CA PRO A 275 8.71 -9.88 21.92
C PRO A 275 8.63 -8.46 22.46
N ALA A 276 9.76 -7.74 22.50
CA ALA A 276 9.82 -6.36 22.96
C ALA A 276 8.98 -5.40 22.12
N LEU A 277 8.74 -5.69 20.83
CA LEU A 277 7.88 -4.90 19.96
C LEU A 277 6.44 -5.45 19.95
N ARG A 278 6.28 -6.76 19.67
CA ARG A 278 4.95 -7.35 19.51
C ARG A 278 4.06 -7.33 20.77
N ASN A 279 4.68 -7.25 21.96
CA ASN A 279 3.98 -7.15 23.24
C ASN A 279 3.90 -5.70 23.77
N ASN A 280 4.40 -4.73 23.03
CA ASN A 280 4.34 -3.32 23.39
C ASN A 280 3.27 -2.63 22.53
N GLU A 281 2.06 -2.52 23.07
CA GLU A 281 0.92 -1.93 22.38
C GLU A 281 1.17 -0.47 21.95
N THR A 282 1.84 0.32 22.77
CA THR A 282 2.20 1.70 22.45
C THR A 282 3.09 1.80 21.21
N LEU A 283 4.09 0.92 21.11
CA LEU A 283 4.97 0.88 19.93
C LEU A 283 4.23 0.33 18.71
N LEU A 284 3.38 -0.70 18.88
CA LEU A 284 2.58 -1.20 17.76
C LEU A 284 1.64 -0.12 17.23
N LYS A 285 0.87 0.56 18.08
CA LYS A 285 0.00 1.68 17.66
C LYS A 285 0.75 2.82 17.00
N ARG A 286 1.99 3.04 17.40
CA ARG A 286 2.84 4.08 16.81
C ARG A 286 3.38 3.70 15.43
N TYR A 287 3.85 2.48 15.26
CA TYR A 287 4.65 2.07 14.11
C TYR A 287 3.95 1.13 13.14
N MET A 288 2.95 0.37 13.57
CA MET A 288 2.25 -0.57 12.71
C MET A 288 1.13 0.14 11.94
N GLY A 289 1.20 0.07 10.60
CA GLY A 289 0.27 0.77 9.71
C GLY A 289 -1.17 0.35 9.91
N GLU A 290 -1.39 -0.92 10.20
CA GLU A 290 -2.70 -1.52 10.43
C GLU A 290 -3.50 -0.85 11.56
N TYR A 291 -2.84 -0.20 12.51
CA TYR A 291 -3.49 0.62 13.54
C TYR A 291 -3.83 2.05 13.09
N ARG A 292 -3.38 2.46 11.92
CA ARG A 292 -3.47 3.85 11.42
C ARG A 292 -4.15 3.96 10.05
N ASP A 293 -4.35 2.83 9.38
CA ASP A 293 -4.97 2.78 8.08
C ASP A 293 -6.47 3.11 8.20
N LEU A 294 -6.95 3.94 7.29
CA LEU A 294 -8.39 4.19 7.14
C LEU A 294 -9.08 2.92 6.66
N SER A 295 -10.31 2.69 7.12
CA SER A 295 -11.19 1.74 6.43
C SER A 295 -11.34 2.17 4.98
N THR A 296 -10.91 1.32 4.07
CA THR A 296 -10.76 1.69 2.66
C THR A 296 -11.58 0.76 1.78
N ASP A 297 -12.56 1.34 1.14
CA ASP A 297 -13.27 0.68 0.05
C ASP A 297 -12.47 0.87 -1.26
N CYS A 298 -12.53 -0.12 -2.12
CA CYS A 298 -11.85 -0.11 -3.41
C CYS A 298 -12.83 -0.23 -4.57
N SER A 299 -12.56 0.51 -5.63
CA SER A 299 -13.21 0.35 -6.92
C SER A 299 -12.14 0.07 -7.98
N VAL A 300 -12.07 -1.18 -8.43
CA VAL A 300 -11.02 -1.65 -9.34
C VAL A 300 -11.62 -2.45 -10.50
N ARG A 301 -10.93 -2.47 -11.63
CA ARG A 301 -11.26 -3.41 -12.69
C ARG A 301 -10.55 -4.73 -12.37
N GLN A 302 -11.31 -5.71 -11.93
CA GLN A 302 -10.81 -7.01 -11.51
C GLN A 302 -11.74 -8.12 -11.97
N GLU A 303 -11.16 -9.21 -12.44
CA GLU A 303 -11.87 -10.45 -12.73
C GLU A 303 -11.82 -11.36 -11.49
N GLY A 304 -12.91 -12.11 -11.28
CA GLY A 304 -13.00 -13.15 -10.25
C GLY A 304 -13.85 -12.80 -9.04
N ASP A 305 -14.13 -13.82 -8.27
CA ASP A 305 -14.93 -13.79 -7.06
C ASP A 305 -14.03 -13.67 -5.81
N GLY A 306 -14.59 -13.22 -4.72
CA GLY A 306 -13.90 -13.12 -3.44
C GLY A 306 -14.83 -12.64 -2.33
N PHE A 307 -14.29 -12.59 -1.10
CA PHE A 307 -15.06 -12.15 0.05
C PHE A 307 -15.49 -10.69 -0.07
N GLY A 308 -16.81 -10.45 0.02
CA GLY A 308 -17.36 -9.09 -0.01
C GLY A 308 -17.18 -8.36 -1.33
N ILE A 309 -16.90 -9.06 -2.43
CA ILE A 309 -16.76 -8.46 -3.76
C ILE A 309 -18.13 -8.29 -4.38
N GLU A 310 -18.47 -7.04 -4.72
CA GLU A 310 -19.58 -6.66 -5.56
C GLU A 310 -19.08 -6.43 -6.99
N GLN A 311 -19.56 -7.24 -7.94
CA GLN A 311 -19.34 -7.04 -9.37
C GLN A 311 -20.37 -6.04 -9.90
N ILE A 312 -19.93 -5.08 -10.70
CA ILE A 312 -20.81 -4.10 -11.34
C ILE A 312 -20.78 -4.23 -12.86
N GLU A 313 -21.85 -3.78 -13.52
CA GLU A 313 -22.09 -4.02 -14.95
C GLU A 313 -20.97 -3.57 -15.90
N ASP A 314 -20.17 -2.59 -15.50
CA ASP A 314 -19.04 -2.08 -16.30
C ASP A 314 -17.75 -2.92 -16.16
N GLY A 315 -17.82 -4.07 -15.50
CA GLY A 315 -16.68 -4.95 -15.25
C GLY A 315 -15.75 -4.47 -14.14
N ARG A 316 -16.22 -3.59 -13.26
CA ARG A 316 -15.52 -3.18 -12.05
C ARG A 316 -15.99 -4.00 -10.86
N SER A 317 -15.13 -4.09 -9.86
CA SER A 317 -15.43 -4.73 -8.58
C SER A 317 -15.31 -3.69 -7.46
N ARG A 318 -16.22 -3.74 -6.52
CA ARG A 318 -16.20 -2.97 -5.27
C ARG A 318 -16.03 -3.91 -4.10
N PHE A 319 -15.13 -3.58 -3.18
CA PHE A 319 -14.86 -4.37 -1.98
C PHE A 319 -14.16 -3.53 -0.92
N ASN A 320 -14.21 -3.97 0.34
CA ASN A 320 -13.38 -3.41 1.39
C ASN A 320 -11.97 -4.02 1.32
N TRP A 321 -10.93 -3.17 1.37
CA TRP A 321 -9.53 -3.60 1.24
C TRP A 321 -9.06 -4.47 2.41
N GLN A 322 -9.45 -4.11 3.64
CA GLN A 322 -9.04 -4.84 4.83
C GLN A 322 -9.63 -6.26 4.82
N ASP A 323 -10.88 -6.40 4.44
CA ASP A 323 -11.54 -7.70 4.32
C ASP A 323 -10.92 -8.56 3.22
N ARG A 324 -10.75 -7.98 2.03
CA ARG A 324 -10.11 -8.70 0.93
C ARG A 324 -8.69 -9.13 1.28
N LYS A 325 -7.90 -8.25 1.86
CA LYS A 325 -6.54 -8.56 2.29
C LYS A 325 -6.51 -9.74 3.25
N ARG A 326 -7.43 -9.74 4.23
CA ARG A 326 -7.48 -10.75 5.28
C ARG A 326 -8.02 -12.10 4.82
N PHE A 327 -9.09 -12.09 4.02
CA PHE A 327 -9.84 -13.30 3.71
C PHE A 327 -9.46 -13.94 2.38
N ASP A 328 -8.99 -13.15 1.42
CA ASP A 328 -8.66 -13.65 0.09
C ASP A 328 -7.15 -13.71 -0.20
N LEU A 329 -6.37 -12.76 0.33
CA LEU A 329 -4.97 -12.58 -0.09
C LEU A 329 -3.96 -13.09 0.93
N LYS A 330 -4.37 -13.22 2.18
CA LYS A 330 -3.55 -13.75 3.27
C LYS A 330 -4.11 -15.07 3.78
N ASN A 331 -3.22 -15.90 4.33
CA ASN A 331 -3.54 -17.15 5.01
C ASN A 331 -3.17 -17.05 6.49
N ALA A 332 -3.84 -17.88 7.29
CA ALA A 332 -3.38 -18.24 8.61
C ALA A 332 -2.81 -19.67 8.53
N PRO A 333 -1.49 -19.88 8.66
CA PRO A 333 -0.92 -21.19 8.88
C PRO A 333 -1.59 -21.92 10.04
N ASP A 334 -1.52 -23.25 10.06
CA ASP A 334 -2.17 -24.07 11.12
C ASP A 334 -1.74 -23.64 12.55
N ALA A 335 -0.50 -23.21 12.71
CA ALA A 335 0.02 -22.65 13.95
C ALA A 335 -0.78 -21.43 14.46
N CYS A 336 -1.43 -20.68 13.57
CA CYS A 336 -2.21 -19.49 13.95
C CYS A 336 -3.50 -19.81 14.72
N HIS A 337 -4.02 -21.04 14.63
CA HIS A 337 -5.25 -21.45 15.35
C HIS A 337 -5.10 -21.41 16.87
N THR A 338 -3.87 -21.54 17.38
CA THR A 338 -3.56 -21.46 18.82
C THR A 338 -2.93 -20.12 19.23
N CYS A 339 -2.79 -19.18 18.30
CA CYS A 339 -2.12 -17.90 18.53
C CYS A 339 -3.01 -16.90 19.28
N SER A 340 -2.53 -16.37 20.40
CA SER A 340 -3.26 -15.38 21.21
C SER A 340 -3.47 -14.05 20.48
N LYS A 341 -2.69 -13.76 19.42
CA LYS A 341 -2.72 -12.53 18.62
C LYS A 341 -3.47 -12.68 17.29
N VAL A 342 -4.12 -13.81 17.03
CA VAL A 342 -4.80 -14.08 15.74
C VAL A 342 -5.84 -13.01 15.37
N HIS A 343 -6.49 -12.42 16.38
CA HIS A 343 -7.50 -11.36 16.19
C HIS A 343 -6.90 -10.01 15.78
N LEU A 344 -5.63 -9.74 16.11
CA LEU A 344 -4.90 -8.52 15.75
C LEU A 344 -4.04 -8.68 14.49
N CYS A 345 -3.59 -9.91 14.21
CA CYS A 345 -2.72 -10.21 13.09
C CYS A 345 -3.53 -10.42 11.82
N GLU A 346 -3.09 -9.82 10.72
CA GLU A 346 -3.73 -9.99 9.42
C GLU A 346 -3.38 -11.31 8.73
N GLY A 347 -2.44 -12.09 9.27
CA GLY A 347 -1.91 -13.31 8.64
C GLY A 347 -0.76 -13.06 7.68
N VAL A 348 -0.47 -14.04 6.85
CA VAL A 348 0.68 -14.10 5.93
C VAL A 348 0.18 -14.06 4.49
N TRP A 349 0.85 -13.32 3.60
CA TRP A 349 0.55 -13.37 2.17
C TRP A 349 0.65 -14.80 1.63
N ARG A 350 -0.34 -15.25 0.84
CA ARG A 350 -0.34 -16.61 0.27
C ARG A 350 0.92 -16.88 -0.51
N GLY A 351 1.28 -16.00 -1.44
CA GLY A 351 2.49 -16.16 -2.21
C GLY A 351 3.80 -16.16 -1.40
N TYR A 352 3.79 -15.64 -0.15
CA TYR A 352 4.94 -15.79 0.74
C TYR A 352 5.11 -17.24 1.21
N ILE A 353 4.01 -17.89 1.57
CA ILE A 353 4.00 -19.30 1.97
C ILE A 353 4.41 -20.19 0.80
N ASP A 354 3.97 -19.86 -0.41
CA ASP A 354 4.35 -20.59 -1.63
C ASP A 354 5.86 -20.53 -1.89
N ILE A 355 6.53 -19.44 -1.51
CA ILE A 355 7.98 -19.25 -1.69
C ILE A 355 8.80 -19.88 -0.55
N HIS A 356 8.37 -19.70 0.71
CA HIS A 356 9.19 -19.98 1.89
C HIS A 356 8.64 -21.07 2.80
N GLY A 357 7.42 -21.55 2.55
CA GLY A 357 6.71 -22.41 3.50
C GLY A 357 6.19 -21.64 4.71
N ASP A 358 5.77 -22.36 5.73
CA ASP A 358 5.15 -21.83 6.94
C ASP A 358 5.88 -22.17 8.26
N ASP A 359 7.03 -22.84 8.18
CA ASP A 359 7.81 -23.31 9.35
C ASP A 359 8.30 -22.17 10.26
N GLU A 360 8.45 -20.95 9.74
CA GLU A 360 8.91 -19.79 10.54
C GLU A 360 7.82 -19.16 11.43
N PHE A 361 6.55 -19.53 11.24
CA PHE A 361 5.43 -18.92 11.97
C PHE A 361 5.10 -19.71 13.21
N THR A 362 5.38 -19.15 14.37
CA THR A 362 5.11 -19.76 15.68
C THR A 362 4.03 -18.98 16.41
N PRO A 363 3.07 -19.67 17.07
CA PRO A 363 2.05 -19.01 17.90
C PRO A 363 2.68 -18.13 18.98
N VAL A 364 2.03 -17.04 19.33
CA VAL A 364 2.48 -16.10 20.37
C VAL A 364 1.35 -15.79 21.33
#